data_9f101a93d2e3afd52eaafd8c283c8f71
#
_entry.id   9f101a93d2e3afd52eaafd8c283c8f71
#
_cell.length_a   1.000
_cell.length_b   1.000
_cell.length_c   1.000
_cell.angle_alpha   90.00
_cell.angle_beta   90.00
_cell.angle_gamma   90.00
#
_symmetry.space_group_name_H-M   'P 1'
#
loop_
_entity.id
_entity.type
_entity.pdbx_description
1 polymer ?
#
loop_
_entity_poly.entity_id
_entity_poly.type
_entity_poly.pdbx_seq_one_letter_code
_entity_poly.pdbx_strand_id
1 'polypeptide(L)'
;MAPDLKSGAFWTLPQPDLFGKYFNGESGGWVDRDKTQLRIAKPAIKIGEMSLGEMLVHWKEGVPQSMTVMMYNKGDNGAIDKDEFEKRLDRVREGLTALTGVQPREYRATRKEAVVKVNGWSWIWDKGAITLETNTSREGREFEAEFIRLKAGPTEASIARGDASSRARKADIKQH
;
A
#
# COMPACT_ATOMS: atom_id res chain seq x y z
N MET A 1 -10.28 6.90 1.60
CA MET A 1 -8.93 6.39 1.99
C MET A 1 -7.81 7.40 1.77
N ALA A 2 -7.71 8.05 0.61
CA ALA A 2 -6.61 8.96 0.30
C ALA A 2 -6.34 10.06 1.35
N PRO A 3 -7.34 10.80 1.87
CA PRO A 3 -7.10 11.82 2.90
C PRO A 3 -6.53 11.23 4.19
N ASP A 4 -6.98 10.05 4.60
CA ASP A 4 -6.50 9.41 5.84
C ASP A 4 -5.09 8.85 5.70
N LEU A 5 -4.72 8.35 4.52
CA LEU A 5 -3.33 7.98 4.23
C LEU A 5 -2.43 9.20 4.31
N LYS A 6 -2.82 10.32 3.68
CA LYS A 6 -2.05 11.57 3.67
C LYS A 6 -1.87 12.15 5.08
N SER A 7 -2.93 12.17 5.88
CA SER A 7 -2.90 12.68 7.26
C SER A 7 -2.24 11.73 8.26
N GLY A 8 -2.04 10.47 7.89
CA GLY A 8 -1.60 9.41 8.77
C GLY A 8 -2.69 8.79 9.65
N ALA A 9 -3.93 9.30 9.55
CA ALA A 9 -5.06 8.79 10.34
C ALA A 9 -5.34 7.30 10.07
N PHE A 10 -5.10 6.84 8.83
CA PHE A 10 -5.24 5.43 8.46
C PHE A 10 -4.44 4.49 9.39
N TRP A 11 -3.23 4.89 9.77
CA TRP A 11 -2.30 4.07 10.55
C TRP A 11 -2.62 4.05 12.06
N THR A 12 -3.57 4.85 12.48
CA THR A 12 -3.98 4.96 13.90
C THR A 12 -5.40 4.44 14.16
N LEU A 13 -6.16 4.12 13.10
CA LEU A 13 -7.51 3.58 13.23
C LEU A 13 -7.47 2.16 13.80
N PRO A 14 -8.24 1.88 14.87
CA PRO A 14 -8.47 0.52 15.32
C PRO A 14 -9.09 -0.34 14.22
N GLN A 15 -8.80 -1.63 14.22
CA GLN A 15 -9.28 -2.56 13.21
C GLN A 15 -10.80 -2.49 12.96
N PRO A 16 -11.69 -2.47 13.98
CA PRO A 16 -13.12 -2.39 13.77
C PRO A 16 -13.56 -1.10 13.04
N ASP A 17 -12.95 0.03 13.40
CA ASP A 17 -13.26 1.34 12.82
C ASP A 17 -12.82 1.40 11.35
N LEU A 18 -11.67 0.82 11.06
CA LEU A 18 -11.15 0.75 9.70
C LEU A 18 -12.01 -0.16 8.82
N PHE A 19 -12.49 -1.29 9.35
CA PHE A 19 -13.44 -2.16 8.68
C PHE A 19 -14.74 -1.43 8.38
N GLY A 20 -15.35 -0.79 9.37
CA GLY A 20 -16.58 -0.03 9.19
C GLY A 20 -16.46 1.11 8.18
N LYS A 21 -15.29 1.76 8.15
CA LYS A 21 -15.07 2.93 7.29
C LYS A 21 -14.76 2.57 5.84
N TYR A 22 -13.98 1.51 5.60
CA TYR A 22 -13.42 1.23 4.28
C TYR A 22 -13.80 -0.11 3.68
N PHE A 23 -14.20 -1.08 4.50
CA PHE A 23 -14.37 -2.47 4.08
C PHE A 23 -15.77 -3.00 4.36
N ASN A 24 -16.68 -2.15 4.82
CA ASN A 24 -18.06 -2.55 5.07
C ASN A 24 -18.76 -2.90 3.74
N GLY A 25 -19.22 -4.15 3.63
CA GLY A 25 -19.88 -4.65 2.42
C GLY A 25 -18.93 -5.18 1.33
N GLU A 26 -17.62 -5.19 1.53
CA GLU A 26 -16.69 -5.83 0.61
C GLU A 26 -16.87 -7.35 0.65
N SER A 27 -17.38 -7.89 -0.46
CA SER A 27 -17.45 -9.33 -0.65
C SER A 27 -16.07 -9.88 -1.05
N GLY A 28 -15.58 -10.89 -0.34
CA GLY A 28 -14.32 -11.57 -0.66
C GLY A 28 -13.12 -11.13 0.16
N GLY A 29 -13.31 -10.27 1.14
CA GLY A 29 -12.30 -10.00 2.16
C GLY A 29 -12.19 -11.16 3.15
N TRP A 30 -10.99 -11.50 3.57
CA TRP A 30 -10.76 -12.44 4.66
C TRP A 30 -9.71 -11.91 5.64
N VAL A 31 -9.88 -12.29 6.89
CA VAL A 31 -8.92 -12.02 7.96
C VAL A 31 -8.35 -13.36 8.39
N ASP A 32 -7.04 -13.46 8.57
CA ASP A 32 -6.44 -14.68 9.09
C ASP A 32 -6.89 -14.97 10.52
N ARG A 33 -6.62 -16.21 11.01
CA ARG A 33 -7.05 -16.67 12.33
C ARG A 33 -6.58 -15.75 13.46
N ASP A 34 -5.38 -15.20 13.31
CA ASP A 34 -4.76 -14.33 14.32
C ASP A 34 -5.18 -12.86 14.16
N LYS A 35 -6.04 -12.56 13.19
CA LYS A 35 -6.49 -11.19 12.84
C LYS A 35 -5.33 -10.23 12.58
N THR A 36 -4.25 -10.75 12.02
CA THR A 36 -3.04 -9.98 11.70
C THR A 36 -3.02 -9.50 10.26
N GLN A 37 -3.89 -10.03 9.41
CA GLN A 37 -3.98 -9.70 8.00
C GLN A 37 -5.43 -9.58 7.53
N LEU A 38 -5.67 -8.66 6.59
CA LEU A 38 -6.87 -8.56 5.78
C LEU A 38 -6.47 -8.56 4.31
N ARG A 39 -7.04 -9.47 3.55
CA ARG A 39 -6.90 -9.52 2.10
C ARG A 39 -8.22 -9.23 1.43
N ILE A 40 -8.24 -8.31 0.49
CA ILE A 40 -9.41 -7.95 -0.31
C ILE A 40 -9.03 -8.04 -1.78
N ALA A 41 -9.69 -8.93 -2.51
CA ALA A 41 -9.57 -9.03 -3.95
C ALA A 41 -10.50 -8.01 -4.62
N LYS A 42 -9.95 -7.15 -5.49
CA LYS A 42 -10.69 -6.13 -6.23
C LYS A 42 -11.54 -5.21 -5.33
N PRO A 43 -10.92 -4.51 -4.36
CA PRO A 43 -11.65 -3.61 -3.49
C PRO A 43 -12.34 -2.50 -4.30
N ALA A 44 -13.53 -2.09 -3.86
CA ALA A 44 -14.24 -0.95 -4.46
C ALA A 44 -13.52 0.39 -4.22
N ILE A 45 -12.58 0.39 -3.28
CA ILE A 45 -11.79 1.57 -2.92
C ILE A 45 -10.82 1.93 -4.04
N LYS A 46 -10.71 3.23 -4.30
CA LYS A 46 -9.76 3.79 -5.27
C LYS A 46 -8.67 4.61 -4.58
N ILE A 47 -7.52 4.67 -5.19
CA ILE A 47 -6.49 5.68 -4.90
C ILE A 47 -6.53 6.70 -6.03
N GLY A 48 -7.13 7.87 -5.78
CA GLY A 48 -7.52 8.79 -6.85
C GLY A 48 -8.50 8.10 -7.81
N GLU A 49 -8.22 8.14 -9.10
CA GLU A 49 -9.03 7.49 -10.14
C GLU A 49 -8.62 6.02 -10.39
N MET A 50 -7.61 5.53 -9.68
CA MET A 50 -7.05 4.20 -9.92
C MET A 50 -7.82 3.13 -9.18
N SER A 51 -8.28 2.13 -9.93
CA SER A 51 -8.83 0.89 -9.36
C SER A 51 -7.71 0.00 -8.86
N LEU A 52 -7.96 -0.73 -7.77
CA LEU A 52 -7.01 -1.63 -7.15
C LEU A 52 -7.31 -3.08 -7.58
N GLY A 53 -6.28 -3.86 -7.84
CA GLY A 53 -6.43 -5.27 -8.14
C GLY A 53 -6.66 -6.10 -6.88
N GLU A 54 -5.74 -6.01 -5.94
CA GLU A 54 -5.79 -6.69 -4.65
C GLU A 54 -5.19 -5.79 -3.59
N MET A 55 -5.71 -5.83 -2.38
CA MET A 55 -5.16 -5.14 -1.24
C MET A 55 -4.95 -6.10 -0.07
N LEU A 56 -3.78 -5.98 0.55
CA LEU A 56 -3.39 -6.69 1.76
C LEU A 56 -3.00 -5.67 2.83
N VAL A 57 -3.67 -5.71 3.98
CA VAL A 57 -3.35 -4.89 5.15
C VAL A 57 -2.83 -5.78 6.25
N HIS A 58 -1.69 -5.43 6.83
CA HIS A 58 -1.12 -6.09 7.99
C HIS A 58 -1.36 -5.26 9.24
N TRP A 59 -1.68 -5.94 10.33
CA TRP A 59 -2.00 -5.36 11.63
C TRP A 59 -0.98 -5.79 12.68
N LYS A 60 -0.76 -4.92 13.63
CA LYS A 60 -0.05 -5.25 14.86
C LYS A 60 -0.74 -4.51 16.01
N GLU A 61 -1.07 -5.23 17.09
CA GLU A 61 -1.73 -4.64 18.26
C GLU A 61 -3.02 -3.88 17.92
N GLY A 62 -3.77 -4.37 16.92
CA GLY A 62 -5.06 -3.81 16.52
C GLY A 62 -5.01 -2.56 15.62
N VAL A 63 -3.83 -2.13 15.19
CA VAL A 63 -3.66 -1.01 14.24
C VAL A 63 -2.92 -1.42 12.99
N PRO A 64 -3.19 -0.79 11.82
CA PRO A 64 -2.49 -1.12 10.58
C PRO A 64 -1.00 -0.74 10.66
N GLN A 65 -0.14 -1.64 10.19
CA GLN A 65 1.30 -1.41 10.14
C GLN A 65 1.80 -1.24 8.71
N SER A 66 1.16 -1.93 7.78
CA SER A 66 1.50 -1.82 6.37
C SER A 66 0.32 -2.18 5.49
N MET A 67 0.34 -1.67 4.29
CA MET A 67 -0.61 -1.99 3.24
C MET A 67 0.16 -2.30 1.96
N THR A 68 -0.17 -3.40 1.32
CA THR A 68 0.30 -3.73 -0.02
C THR A 68 -0.89 -3.71 -0.98
N VAL A 69 -0.73 -3.05 -2.11
CA VAL A 69 -1.76 -2.97 -3.14
C VAL A 69 -1.18 -3.43 -4.46
N MET A 70 -1.82 -4.39 -5.08
CA MET A 70 -1.51 -4.81 -6.43
C MET A 70 -2.32 -3.99 -7.42
N MET A 71 -1.64 -3.19 -8.24
CA MET A 71 -2.27 -2.37 -9.28
C MET A 71 -2.36 -3.14 -10.60
N TYR A 72 -1.37 -3.98 -10.86
CA TYR A 72 -1.28 -4.86 -12.00
C TYR A 72 -0.48 -6.11 -11.64
N ASN A 73 -0.92 -7.26 -12.09
CA ASN A 73 -0.24 -8.54 -12.00
C ASN A 73 -0.54 -9.33 -13.29
N LYS A 74 0.50 -9.71 -14.02
CA LYS A 74 0.39 -10.45 -15.28
C LYS A 74 -0.46 -11.73 -15.14
N GLY A 75 -0.28 -12.45 -14.02
CA GLY A 75 -1.02 -13.69 -13.76
C GLY A 75 -2.54 -13.50 -13.69
N ASP A 76 -3.00 -12.36 -13.15
CA ASP A 76 -4.42 -12.08 -12.93
C ASP A 76 -5.04 -11.23 -14.06
N ASN A 77 -4.24 -10.35 -14.66
CA ASN A 77 -4.71 -9.33 -15.60
C ASN A 77 -4.35 -9.64 -17.06
N GLY A 78 -3.56 -10.69 -17.31
CA GLY A 78 -3.00 -10.99 -18.62
C GLY A 78 -1.78 -10.10 -18.97
N ALA A 79 -1.13 -10.40 -20.09
CA ALA A 79 0.00 -9.62 -20.58
C ALA A 79 -0.49 -8.28 -21.15
N ILE A 80 0.31 -7.24 -20.94
CA ILE A 80 0.12 -5.91 -21.54
C ILE A 80 1.40 -5.51 -22.26
N ASP A 81 1.26 -4.70 -23.32
CA ASP A 81 2.41 -4.16 -24.02
C ASP A 81 3.13 -3.06 -23.22
N LYS A 82 4.27 -2.63 -23.75
CA LYS A 82 5.11 -1.64 -23.09
C LYS A 82 4.40 -0.29 -22.94
N ASP A 83 3.67 0.15 -23.95
CA ASP A 83 3.03 1.46 -23.95
C ASP A 83 1.88 1.53 -22.96
N GLU A 84 1.08 0.47 -22.85
CA GLU A 84 0.02 0.36 -21.85
C GLU A 84 0.60 0.28 -20.44
N PHE A 85 1.70 -0.46 -20.26
CA PHE A 85 2.38 -0.54 -18.97
C PHE A 85 2.90 0.83 -18.53
N GLU A 86 3.60 1.55 -19.40
CA GLU A 86 4.13 2.89 -19.10
C GLU A 86 3.01 3.89 -18.80
N LYS A 87 1.90 3.87 -19.56
CA LYS A 87 0.71 4.70 -19.26
C LYS A 87 0.12 4.40 -17.86
N ARG A 88 0.00 3.14 -17.49
CA ARG A 88 -0.50 2.78 -16.16
C ARG A 88 0.45 3.25 -15.06
N LEU A 89 1.74 3.04 -15.27
CA LEU A 89 2.78 3.44 -14.32
C LEU A 89 2.78 4.95 -14.11
N ASP A 90 2.70 5.74 -15.16
CA ASP A 90 2.68 7.20 -15.09
C ASP A 90 1.44 7.71 -14.36
N ARG A 91 0.25 7.18 -14.65
CA ARG A 91 -0.98 7.53 -13.93
C ARG A 91 -0.86 7.25 -12.42
N VAL A 92 -0.25 6.11 -12.05
CA VAL A 92 -0.01 5.78 -10.65
C VAL A 92 0.96 6.77 -10.01
N ARG A 93 2.06 7.10 -10.68
CA ARG A 93 3.06 8.06 -10.18
C ARG A 93 2.48 9.47 -10.00
N GLU A 94 1.73 9.95 -10.99
CA GLU A 94 1.03 11.25 -10.91
C GLU A 94 0.02 11.27 -9.76
N GLY A 95 -0.81 10.23 -9.64
CA GLY A 95 -1.79 10.10 -8.57
C GLY A 95 -1.16 10.07 -7.18
N LEU A 96 -0.03 9.37 -7.01
CA LEU A 96 0.69 9.33 -5.74
C LEU A 96 1.40 10.66 -5.42
N THR A 97 1.93 11.34 -6.42
CA THR A 97 2.51 12.67 -6.25
C THR A 97 1.43 13.69 -5.83
N ALA A 98 0.27 13.66 -6.48
CA ALA A 98 -0.87 14.50 -6.09
C ALA A 98 -1.38 14.18 -4.68
N LEU A 99 -1.47 12.89 -4.32
CA LEU A 99 -1.90 12.44 -3.01
C LEU A 99 -0.97 12.91 -1.89
N THR A 100 0.33 12.71 -2.05
CA THR A 100 1.34 12.96 -1.00
C THR A 100 1.79 14.42 -0.97
N GLY A 101 1.80 15.08 -2.13
CA GLY A 101 2.34 16.43 -2.30
C GLY A 101 3.87 16.48 -2.34
N VAL A 102 4.54 15.32 -2.43
CA VAL A 102 6.01 15.25 -2.53
C VAL A 102 6.44 14.57 -3.83
N GLN A 103 7.61 14.94 -4.33
CA GLN A 103 8.19 14.28 -5.49
C GLN A 103 8.79 12.92 -5.11
N PRO A 104 8.68 11.90 -5.96
CA PRO A 104 9.26 10.60 -5.69
C PRO A 104 10.79 10.61 -5.79
N ARG A 105 11.40 9.71 -5.02
CA ARG A 105 12.81 9.32 -5.20
C ARG A 105 12.85 7.99 -5.92
N GLU A 106 13.60 7.92 -7.00
CA GLU A 106 13.83 6.66 -7.72
C GLU A 106 14.86 5.80 -6.99
N TYR A 107 14.64 4.49 -7.02
CA TYR A 107 15.61 3.51 -6.58
C TYR A 107 15.55 2.24 -7.44
N ARG A 108 16.64 1.50 -7.43
CA ARG A 108 16.71 0.17 -8.03
C ARG A 108 17.13 -0.82 -6.96
N ALA A 109 16.43 -1.92 -6.87
CA ALA A 109 16.74 -3.00 -5.95
C ALA A 109 16.81 -4.32 -6.69
N THR A 110 17.73 -5.17 -6.27
CA THR A 110 17.78 -6.57 -6.69
C THR A 110 17.35 -7.41 -5.50
N ARG A 111 16.27 -8.17 -5.66
CA ARG A 111 15.87 -9.15 -4.65
C ARG A 111 16.76 -10.38 -4.78
N LYS A 112 17.61 -10.60 -3.78
CA LYS A 112 18.59 -11.71 -3.78
C LYS A 112 17.95 -13.09 -3.90
N GLU A 113 16.76 -13.24 -3.33
CA GLU A 113 16.05 -14.53 -3.27
C GLU A 113 15.46 -15.01 -4.61
N ALA A 114 15.25 -14.11 -5.56
CA ALA A 114 14.62 -14.43 -6.84
C ALA A 114 15.36 -13.87 -8.07
N VAL A 115 16.53 -13.24 -7.89
CA VAL A 115 17.27 -12.52 -8.97
C VAL A 115 16.39 -11.51 -9.73
N VAL A 116 15.37 -10.98 -9.06
CA VAL A 116 14.39 -10.07 -9.68
C VAL A 116 14.89 -8.64 -9.54
N LYS A 117 15.07 -7.98 -10.67
CA LYS A 117 15.33 -6.53 -10.71
C LYS A 117 14.04 -5.77 -10.53
N VAL A 118 13.98 -4.92 -9.52
CA VAL A 118 12.83 -4.08 -9.21
C VAL A 118 13.22 -2.63 -9.46
N ASN A 119 12.48 -1.95 -10.31
CA ASN A 119 12.51 -0.50 -10.39
C ASN A 119 11.49 0.05 -9.42
N GLY A 120 11.83 1.12 -8.73
CA GLY A 120 10.95 1.66 -7.70
C GLY A 120 11.03 3.17 -7.55
N TRP A 121 9.98 3.69 -6.96
CA TRP A 121 9.84 5.10 -6.57
C TRP A 121 9.31 5.15 -5.15
N SER A 122 9.79 6.07 -4.34
CA SER A 122 9.30 6.26 -2.98
C SER A 122 8.90 7.71 -2.73
N TRP A 123 7.73 7.87 -2.14
CA TRP A 123 7.20 9.13 -1.60
C TRP A 123 7.24 9.01 -0.08
N ILE A 124 7.97 9.91 0.55
CA ILE A 124 8.14 9.92 2.01
C ILE A 124 7.74 11.30 2.51
N TRP A 125 6.78 11.33 3.42
CA TRP A 125 6.33 12.54 4.10
C TRP A 125 6.25 12.32 5.60
N ASP A 126 5.93 13.34 6.37
CA ASP A 126 5.95 13.30 7.84
C ASP A 126 5.00 12.27 8.49
N LYS A 127 3.97 11.82 7.78
CA LYS A 127 2.93 10.90 8.28
C LYS A 127 3.00 9.49 7.69
N GLY A 128 3.78 9.28 6.66
CA GLY A 128 3.83 7.98 6.01
C GLY A 128 4.82 7.90 4.87
N ALA A 129 4.91 6.71 4.31
CA ALA A 129 5.68 6.43 3.11
C ALA A 129 4.88 5.53 2.17
N ILE A 130 5.01 5.75 0.88
CA ILE A 130 4.52 4.86 -0.17
C ILE A 130 5.67 4.53 -1.09
N THR A 131 5.79 3.25 -1.43
CA THR A 131 6.74 2.75 -2.42
C THR A 131 5.95 2.14 -3.57
N LEU A 132 6.26 2.54 -4.78
CA LEU A 132 5.78 1.91 -6.01
C LEU A 132 6.91 1.03 -6.53
N GLU A 133 6.64 -0.23 -6.73
CA GLU A 133 7.58 -1.21 -7.27
C GLU A 133 7.05 -1.81 -8.57
N THR A 134 7.91 -1.96 -9.54
CA THR A 134 7.62 -2.65 -10.80
C THR A 134 8.69 -3.69 -11.10
N ASN A 135 8.27 -4.77 -11.72
CA ASN A 135 9.16 -5.72 -12.35
C ASN A 135 8.84 -5.82 -13.84
N THR A 136 9.87 -5.68 -14.65
CA THR A 136 9.80 -5.88 -16.08
C THR A 136 10.98 -6.73 -16.50
N SER A 137 10.77 -7.65 -17.41
CA SER A 137 11.82 -8.43 -18.03
C SER A 137 11.87 -8.19 -19.55
N ARG A 138 12.96 -8.56 -20.16
CA ARG A 138 13.12 -8.64 -21.60
C ARG A 138 13.74 -9.98 -21.94
N GLU A 139 12.99 -10.84 -22.57
CA GLU A 139 13.53 -12.02 -23.24
C GLU A 139 13.72 -11.70 -24.72
N GLY A 140 15.01 -11.57 -25.13
CA GLY A 140 15.31 -11.15 -26.48
C GLY A 140 14.81 -9.72 -26.80
N ARG A 141 13.83 -9.60 -27.68
CA ARG A 141 13.17 -8.32 -28.05
C ARG A 141 11.82 -8.10 -27.38
N GLU A 142 11.28 -9.11 -26.70
CA GLU A 142 9.96 -9.03 -26.10
C GLU A 142 10.02 -8.35 -24.75
N PHE A 143 9.10 -7.42 -24.52
CA PHE A 143 8.89 -6.75 -23.26
C PHE A 143 7.87 -7.56 -22.44
N GLU A 144 8.19 -7.87 -21.22
CA GLU A 144 7.27 -8.44 -20.27
C GLU A 144 7.15 -7.59 -19.02
N ALA A 145 5.91 -7.24 -18.66
CA ALA A 145 5.58 -6.61 -17.40
C ALA A 145 5.02 -7.67 -16.45
N GLU A 146 5.62 -7.83 -15.27
CA GLU A 146 5.18 -8.79 -14.29
C GLU A 146 4.18 -8.18 -13.30
N PHE A 147 4.53 -7.02 -12.74
CA PHE A 147 3.64 -6.35 -11.79
C PHE A 147 3.88 -4.84 -11.65
N ILE A 148 2.84 -4.15 -11.17
CA ILE A 148 2.89 -2.82 -10.56
C ILE A 148 2.30 -2.97 -9.15
N ARG A 149 3.09 -2.71 -8.12
CA ARG A 149 2.74 -2.92 -6.72
C ARG A 149 3.06 -1.69 -5.88
N LEU A 150 2.12 -1.32 -5.02
CA LEU A 150 2.31 -0.31 -3.98
C LEU A 150 2.55 -1.00 -2.63
N LYS A 151 3.42 -0.40 -1.84
CA LYS A 151 3.54 -0.66 -0.41
C LYS A 151 3.45 0.65 0.32
N ALA A 152 2.61 0.72 1.33
CA ALA A 152 2.45 1.89 2.17
C ALA A 152 2.62 1.51 3.64
N GLY A 153 3.11 2.45 4.41
CA GLY A 153 3.29 2.31 5.86
C GLY A 153 3.47 3.65 6.55
N PRO A 154 3.38 3.69 7.88
CA PRO A 154 3.72 4.86 8.65
C PRO A 154 5.23 5.12 8.58
N THR A 155 5.67 6.37 8.73
CA THR A 155 7.08 6.68 8.97
C THR A 155 7.47 6.30 10.40
N GLU A 156 8.77 6.07 10.67
CA GLU A 156 9.26 5.79 12.02
C GLU A 156 8.85 6.87 13.02
N ALA A 157 8.88 8.14 12.61
CA ALA A 157 8.43 9.26 13.42
C ALA A 157 6.93 9.22 13.74
N SER A 158 6.09 8.66 12.85
CA SER A 158 4.65 8.50 13.12
C SER A 158 4.37 7.28 13.98
N ILE A 159 5.15 6.21 13.87
CA ILE A 159 5.11 5.04 14.75
C ILE A 159 5.43 5.47 16.19
N ALA A 160 6.53 6.18 16.39
CA ALA A 160 6.94 6.66 17.72
C ALA A 160 5.87 7.54 18.39
N ARG A 161 5.18 8.40 17.62
CA ARG A 161 4.04 9.21 18.12
C ARG A 161 2.82 8.37 18.44
N GLY A 162 2.52 7.36 17.63
CA GLY A 162 1.43 6.41 17.85
C GLY A 162 1.63 5.61 19.12
N ASP A 163 2.84 5.12 19.38
CA ASP A 163 3.21 4.41 20.60
C ASP A 163 3.06 5.28 21.86
N ALA A 164 3.47 6.54 21.80
CA ALA A 164 3.30 7.48 22.90
C ALA A 164 1.82 7.75 23.20
N SER A 165 0.99 7.94 22.17
CA SER A 165 -0.47 8.12 22.32
C SER A 165 -1.16 6.86 22.86
N SER A 166 -0.75 5.67 22.43
CA SER A 166 -1.29 4.39 22.92
C SER A 166 -0.92 4.13 24.37
N ARG A 167 0.29 4.51 24.79
CA ARG A 167 0.72 4.42 26.20
C ARG A 167 -0.07 5.37 27.10
N ALA A 168 -0.31 6.60 26.65
CA ALA A 168 -1.13 7.57 27.37
C ALA A 168 -2.57 7.07 27.57
N ARG A 169 -3.23 6.55 26.52
CA ARG A 169 -4.57 5.95 26.62
C ARG A 169 -4.64 4.75 27.57
N LYS A 170 -3.62 3.87 27.55
CA LYS A 170 -3.56 2.72 28.49
C LYS A 170 -3.33 3.16 29.94
N ALA A 171 -2.67 4.28 30.19
CA ALA A 171 -2.50 4.85 31.52
C ALA A 171 -3.82 5.42 32.07
N ASP A 172 -4.60 6.12 31.25
CA ASP A 172 -5.90 6.67 31.62
C ASP A 172 -6.94 5.58 31.98
N ILE A 173 -6.93 4.45 31.23
CA ILE A 173 -7.85 3.32 31.50
C ILE A 173 -7.54 2.59 32.82
N LYS A 174 -6.31 2.67 33.32
CA LYS A 174 -5.92 2.04 34.60
C LYS A 174 -6.20 2.92 35.82
N GLN A 175 -6.62 4.16 35.65
CA GLN A 175 -6.95 5.11 36.72
C GLN A 175 -8.45 5.25 36.98
N HIS A 176 -9.30 4.49 36.27
CA HIS A 176 -10.73 4.37 36.45
C HIS A 176 -11.12 2.89 36.63
#